data_e552cb3c5ca31dcf4ab4c3f976c494bb
#
_entry.id   e552cb3c5ca31dcf4ab4c3f976c494bb
#
_cell.length_a   1.000
_cell.length_b   1.000
_cell.length_c   1.000
_cell.angle_alpha   90.00
_cell.angle_beta   90.00
_cell.angle_gamma   90.00
#
_symmetry.space_group_name_H-M   'P 1'
#
loop_
_entity.id
_entity.type
_entity.pdbx_description
1 polymer ?
#
loop_
_entity_poly.entity_id
_entity_poly.type
_entity_poly.pdbx_seq_one_letter_code
_entity_poly.pdbx_strand_id
1 'polypeptide(L)'
;MTDYTGSTPKSAYLELGSTSIKFYVVLDGGDGVGDLDRERKVPWMLGYDVFEHGRISPRTISHCVRTLKTFRREFSDLRFGDVPAVGTAALREAQNSELLQDQLNDELGLRIHIIEGGIEAFLLEIGFREMVETYPTALFDLGGGSNEIIEYLSPSSTRKTSVPVGAIRLHCQLRRTRDLFEYVTEGRSIVERALRERRRQQRQRKDEGHEAAKHVRSPSPVVRRFRF
;
A
#
# COMPACT_ATOMS: atom_id res chain seq x y z
N MET A 1 9.45 11.06 45.23
CA MET A 1 9.61 11.74 43.93
C MET A 1 10.36 10.78 43.04
N THR A 2 9.65 10.01 42.25
CA THR A 2 10.21 9.07 41.27
C THR A 2 10.23 9.81 39.96
N ASP A 3 11.44 10.19 39.52
CA ASP A 3 11.69 10.74 38.19
C ASP A 3 11.33 9.67 37.13
N TYR A 4 10.12 9.78 36.60
CA TYR A 4 9.70 9.05 35.40
C TYR A 4 10.23 9.80 34.17
N THR A 5 11.54 9.70 33.91
CA THR A 5 12.10 10.02 32.58
C THR A 5 11.91 8.81 31.65
N GLY A 6 10.73 8.26 31.61
CA GLY A 6 10.35 7.26 30.64
C GLY A 6 10.09 7.97 29.31
N SER A 7 11.01 7.86 28.34
CA SER A 7 10.70 8.23 26.96
C SER A 7 9.47 7.40 26.53
N THR A 8 8.39 8.07 26.10
CA THR A 8 7.23 7.40 25.51
C THR A 8 7.73 6.48 24.40
N PRO A 9 7.32 5.19 24.37
CA PRO A 9 7.69 4.31 23.28
C PRO A 9 7.34 4.96 21.95
N LYS A 10 8.21 4.78 20.96
CA LYS A 10 8.02 5.35 19.62
C LYS A 10 8.09 4.24 18.60
N SER A 11 7.12 4.21 17.71
CA SER A 11 7.13 3.38 16.52
C SER A 11 7.40 4.26 15.29
N ALA A 12 8.12 3.73 14.31
CA ALA A 12 8.36 4.45 13.06
C ALA A 12 7.94 3.60 11.87
N TYR A 13 7.54 4.25 10.77
CA TYR A 13 7.09 3.59 9.55
C TYR A 13 7.63 4.32 8.33
N LEU A 14 8.04 3.57 7.32
CA LEU A 14 8.51 4.09 6.04
C LEU A 14 7.61 3.60 4.91
N GLU A 15 7.13 4.52 4.08
CA GLU A 15 6.41 4.20 2.85
C GLU A 15 7.19 4.70 1.63
N LEU A 16 7.48 3.78 0.72
CA LEU A 16 8.04 4.06 -0.60
C LEU A 16 6.92 4.01 -1.64
N GLY A 17 6.20 5.12 -1.79
CA GLY A 17 5.09 5.26 -2.73
C GLY A 17 5.53 5.62 -4.15
N SER A 18 4.60 5.65 -5.08
CA SER A 18 4.89 6.04 -6.48
C SER A 18 5.27 7.53 -6.63
N THR A 19 4.83 8.40 -5.72
CA THR A 19 5.05 9.85 -5.78
C THR A 19 6.06 10.35 -4.77
N SER A 20 6.15 9.72 -3.60
CA SER A 20 6.91 10.25 -2.46
C SER A 20 7.42 9.14 -1.55
N ILE A 21 8.51 9.46 -0.87
CA ILE A 21 9.00 8.74 0.30
C ILE A 21 8.35 9.41 1.51
N LYS A 22 7.69 8.64 2.37
CA LYS A 22 7.04 9.13 3.59
C LYS A 22 7.63 8.38 4.77
N PHE A 23 8.00 9.14 5.81
CA PHE A 23 8.52 8.62 7.06
C PHE A 23 7.71 9.19 8.21
N TYR A 24 7.17 8.33 9.04
CA TYR A 24 6.32 8.68 10.17
C TYR A 24 6.94 8.17 11.46
N VAL A 25 6.87 8.98 12.50
CA VAL A 25 7.15 8.57 13.88
C VAL A 25 5.89 8.80 14.69
N VAL A 26 5.46 7.78 15.40
CA VAL A 26 4.24 7.77 16.22
C VAL A 26 4.63 7.52 17.66
N LEU A 27 3.98 8.20 18.59
CA LEU A 27 4.04 7.86 20.00
C LEU A 27 3.09 6.68 20.23
N ASP A 28 3.55 5.63 20.89
CA ASP A 28 2.70 4.47 21.15
C ASP A 28 1.65 4.88 22.19
N GLY A 29 0.39 4.98 21.78
CA GLY A 29 -0.76 5.13 22.66
C GLY A 29 -1.02 3.82 23.39
N GLY A 30 -1.34 3.89 24.68
CA GLY A 30 -1.64 2.71 25.49
C GLY A 30 -2.88 1.91 25.06
N ASP A 31 -3.66 2.45 24.13
CA ASP A 31 -4.87 1.86 23.51
C ASP A 31 -4.62 1.29 22.10
N GLY A 32 -3.38 1.31 21.63
CA GLY A 32 -2.99 0.82 20.29
C GLY A 32 -3.14 1.85 19.17
N VAL A 33 -3.65 3.05 19.46
CA VAL A 33 -3.67 4.19 18.54
C VAL A 33 -2.59 5.16 18.98
N GLY A 34 -1.59 5.40 18.11
CA GLY A 34 -0.49 6.31 18.43
C GLY A 34 -0.71 7.69 17.82
N ASP A 35 -0.26 8.72 18.53
CA ASP A 35 -0.26 10.08 18.03
C ASP A 35 0.95 10.32 17.11
N LEU A 36 0.72 11.03 16.00
CA LEU A 36 1.80 11.41 15.10
C LEU A 36 2.76 12.40 15.78
N ASP A 37 4.00 11.97 15.99
CA ASP A 37 5.07 12.81 16.59
C ASP A 37 5.81 13.61 15.52
N ARG A 38 6.29 12.92 14.48
CA ARG A 38 7.07 13.53 13.39
C ARG A 38 6.70 12.92 12.03
N GLU A 39 6.70 13.74 10.99
CA GLU A 39 6.49 13.32 9.61
C GLU A 39 7.56 13.92 8.70
N ARG A 40 8.01 13.15 7.72
CA ARG A 40 8.76 13.61 6.55
C ARG A 40 8.17 13.05 5.29
N LYS A 41 7.92 13.91 4.33
CA LYS A 41 7.44 13.55 3.00
C LYS A 41 8.33 14.22 1.96
N VAL A 42 9.00 13.40 1.16
CA VAL A 42 9.91 13.87 0.10
C VAL A 42 9.44 13.33 -1.25
N PRO A 43 9.18 14.21 -2.23
CA PRO A 43 8.87 13.77 -3.59
C PRO A 43 10.06 13.05 -4.20
N TRP A 44 9.85 11.89 -4.81
CA TRP A 44 10.88 11.17 -5.57
C TRP A 44 10.42 10.71 -6.94
N MET A 45 9.12 10.77 -7.20
CA MET A 45 8.50 10.58 -8.50
C MET A 45 8.86 9.24 -9.18
N LEU A 46 9.04 8.19 -8.41
CA LEU A 46 9.36 6.83 -8.86
C LEU A 46 8.40 6.34 -9.94
N GLY A 47 7.12 6.70 -9.81
CA GLY A 47 6.10 6.30 -10.77
C GLY A 47 6.39 6.74 -12.20
N TYR A 48 7.06 7.86 -12.43
CA TYR A 48 7.43 8.27 -13.79
C TYR A 48 8.41 7.29 -14.43
N ASP A 49 9.45 6.89 -13.70
CA ASP A 49 10.41 5.92 -14.19
C ASP A 49 9.72 4.60 -14.55
N VAL A 50 8.90 4.10 -13.64
CA VAL A 50 8.35 2.75 -13.75
C VAL A 50 7.16 2.67 -14.71
N PHE A 51 6.22 3.60 -14.65
CA PHE A 51 5.03 3.54 -15.52
C PHE A 51 5.34 3.95 -16.96
N GLU A 52 6.47 4.58 -17.21
CA GLU A 52 6.92 4.95 -18.54
C GLU A 52 7.93 3.94 -19.14
N HIS A 53 8.87 3.47 -18.31
CA HIS A 53 10.02 2.67 -18.76
C HIS A 53 10.07 1.26 -18.18
N GLY A 54 9.18 0.92 -17.23
CA GLY A 54 9.15 -0.38 -16.56
C GLY A 54 10.29 -0.59 -15.55
N ARG A 55 11.17 0.39 -15.34
CA ARG A 55 12.41 0.25 -14.55
C ARG A 55 12.71 1.51 -13.77
N ILE A 56 13.38 1.35 -12.62
CA ILE A 56 13.89 2.46 -11.80
C ILE A 56 15.21 2.93 -12.36
N SER A 57 15.36 4.23 -12.60
CA SER A 57 16.62 4.81 -13.09
C SER A 57 17.68 4.86 -11.98
N PRO A 58 18.98 4.80 -12.31
CA PRO A 58 20.06 4.95 -11.33
C PRO A 58 19.98 6.29 -10.56
N ARG A 59 19.47 7.33 -11.21
CA ARG A 59 19.26 8.65 -10.58
C ARG A 59 18.21 8.57 -9.47
N THR A 60 17.09 7.89 -9.73
CA THR A 60 15.99 7.72 -8.78
C THR A 60 16.41 6.83 -7.60
N ILE A 61 17.15 5.74 -7.86
CA ILE A 61 17.76 4.92 -6.81
C ILE A 61 18.68 5.77 -5.92
N SER A 62 19.63 6.52 -6.52
CA SER A 62 20.56 7.36 -5.78
C SER A 62 19.85 8.46 -4.99
N HIS A 63 18.74 9.01 -5.51
CA HIS A 63 17.93 9.99 -4.80
C HIS A 63 17.27 9.37 -3.57
N CYS A 64 16.67 8.20 -3.69
CA CYS A 64 16.07 7.46 -2.59
C CYS A 64 17.08 7.20 -1.46
N VAL A 65 18.22 6.62 -1.81
CA VAL A 65 19.28 6.29 -0.84
C VAL A 65 19.77 7.53 -0.09
N ARG A 66 20.02 8.65 -0.81
CA ARG A 66 20.43 9.91 -0.17
C ARG A 66 19.37 10.45 0.77
N THR A 67 18.11 10.41 0.36
CA THR A 67 16.98 10.85 1.18
C THR A 67 16.90 10.04 2.48
N LEU A 68 16.96 8.71 2.38
CA LEU A 68 16.89 7.84 3.55
C LEU A 68 18.13 7.94 4.45
N LYS A 69 19.32 8.19 3.90
CA LYS A 69 20.50 8.54 4.70
C LYS A 69 20.31 9.85 5.49
N THR A 70 19.59 10.80 4.91
CA THR A 70 19.24 12.04 5.62
C THR A 70 18.25 11.76 6.75
N PHE A 71 17.22 10.95 6.50
CA PHE A 71 16.27 10.55 7.55
C PHE A 71 16.96 9.79 8.67
N ARG A 72 17.86 8.83 8.37
CA ARG A 72 18.62 8.11 9.40
C ARG A 72 19.43 9.06 10.32
N ARG A 73 19.97 10.14 9.78
CA ARG A 73 20.68 11.15 10.59
C ARG A 73 19.73 12.02 11.40
N GLU A 74 18.61 12.42 10.81
CA GLU A 74 17.60 13.25 11.46
C GLU A 74 16.88 12.51 12.60
N PHE A 75 16.60 11.23 12.40
CA PHE A 75 15.93 10.34 13.34
C PHE A 75 16.93 9.40 14.02
N SER A 76 18.06 9.95 14.48
CA SER A 76 19.17 9.18 15.08
C SER A 76 18.81 8.53 16.43
N ASP A 77 17.70 8.93 17.03
CA ASP A 77 17.08 8.32 18.21
C ASP A 77 16.36 6.98 17.92
N LEU A 78 16.21 6.63 16.63
CA LEU A 78 15.57 5.39 16.21
C LEU A 78 16.60 4.40 15.61
N ARG A 79 16.38 3.12 15.82
CA ARG A 79 17.10 2.06 15.10
C ARG A 79 16.56 1.94 13.69
N PHE A 80 17.18 2.65 12.76
CA PHE A 80 16.66 2.82 11.40
C PHE A 80 16.48 1.49 10.64
N GLY A 81 17.31 0.49 10.88
CA GLY A 81 17.18 -0.86 10.30
C GLY A 81 15.98 -1.66 10.81
N ASP A 82 15.42 -1.29 11.97
CA ASP A 82 14.24 -1.95 12.55
C ASP A 82 12.91 -1.30 12.11
N VAL A 83 12.98 -0.20 11.31
CA VAL A 83 11.79 0.51 10.84
C VAL A 83 11.04 -0.35 9.81
N PRO A 84 9.79 -0.74 10.06
CA PRO A 84 8.95 -1.36 9.05
C PRO A 84 8.83 -0.47 7.81
N ALA A 85 9.22 -1.02 6.67
CA ALA A 85 9.23 -0.29 5.41
C ALA A 85 8.41 -1.01 4.34
N VAL A 86 7.49 -0.29 3.72
CA VAL A 86 6.63 -0.83 2.66
C VAL A 86 6.87 -0.13 1.33
N GLY A 87 6.80 -0.91 0.25
CA GLY A 87 6.78 -0.43 -1.12
C GLY A 87 5.47 -0.77 -1.79
N THR A 88 4.92 0.16 -2.58
CA THR A 88 3.60 -0.01 -3.20
C THR A 88 3.68 -0.13 -4.73
N ALA A 89 2.67 0.32 -5.45
CA ALA A 89 2.45 0.05 -6.87
C ALA A 89 3.69 0.18 -7.78
N ALA A 90 4.45 1.29 -7.70
CA ALA A 90 5.60 1.47 -8.59
C ALA A 90 6.75 0.48 -8.28
N LEU A 91 7.04 0.21 -6.99
CA LEU A 91 8.04 -0.80 -6.63
C LEU A 91 7.61 -2.21 -7.00
N ARG A 92 6.33 -2.53 -6.85
CA ARG A 92 5.75 -3.82 -7.24
C ARG A 92 5.88 -4.11 -8.73
N GLU A 93 5.80 -3.08 -9.57
CA GLU A 93 5.84 -3.20 -11.03
C GLU A 93 7.23 -2.99 -11.64
N ALA A 94 8.17 -2.46 -10.88
CA ALA A 94 9.53 -2.23 -11.37
C ALA A 94 10.28 -3.54 -11.62
N GLN A 95 10.76 -3.76 -12.84
CA GLN A 95 11.53 -4.94 -13.25
C GLN A 95 12.87 -5.08 -12.52
N ASN A 96 13.34 -4.02 -11.88
CA ASN A 96 14.62 -3.96 -11.17
C ASN A 96 14.47 -3.43 -9.74
N SER A 97 13.34 -3.68 -9.09
CA SER A 97 13.10 -3.26 -7.71
C SER A 97 14.13 -3.86 -6.74
N GLU A 98 14.66 -5.06 -7.05
CA GLU A 98 15.68 -5.75 -6.26
C GLU A 98 16.96 -4.90 -6.10
N LEU A 99 17.40 -4.20 -7.16
CA LEU A 99 18.59 -3.33 -7.08
C LEU A 99 18.45 -2.23 -6.01
N LEU A 100 17.25 -1.66 -5.88
CA LEU A 100 16.98 -0.67 -4.84
C LEU A 100 16.91 -1.33 -3.47
N GLN A 101 16.25 -2.48 -3.35
CA GLN A 101 16.11 -3.21 -2.09
C GLN A 101 17.48 -3.64 -1.55
N ASP A 102 18.34 -4.22 -2.40
CA ASP A 102 19.70 -4.63 -2.03
C ASP A 102 20.51 -3.44 -1.55
N GLN A 103 20.49 -2.32 -2.30
CA GLN A 103 21.24 -1.14 -1.90
C GLN A 103 20.74 -0.51 -0.59
N LEU A 104 19.43 -0.52 -0.33
CA LEU A 104 18.87 -0.04 0.94
C LEU A 104 19.20 -0.97 2.11
N ASN A 105 19.21 -2.27 1.88
CA ASN A 105 19.63 -3.24 2.88
C ASN A 105 21.13 -3.09 3.21
N ASP A 106 21.98 -3.01 2.20
CA ASP A 106 23.44 -2.92 2.38
C ASP A 106 23.87 -1.60 3.06
N GLU A 107 23.27 -0.49 2.68
CA GLU A 107 23.71 0.83 3.16
C GLU A 107 22.99 1.29 4.44
N LEU A 108 21.78 0.79 4.71
CA LEU A 108 20.91 1.28 5.78
C LEU A 108 20.38 0.18 6.70
N GLY A 109 20.54 -1.09 6.33
CA GLY A 109 19.92 -2.21 7.02
C GLY A 109 18.42 -2.32 6.81
N LEU A 110 17.84 -1.51 5.88
CA LEU A 110 16.40 -1.46 5.63
C LEU A 110 15.95 -2.62 4.74
N ARG A 111 14.92 -3.32 5.19
CA ARG A 111 14.21 -4.33 4.41
C ARG A 111 12.86 -3.80 3.95
N ILE A 112 12.65 -3.74 2.63
CA ILE A 112 11.40 -3.23 2.07
C ILE A 112 10.45 -4.38 1.80
N HIS A 113 9.24 -4.31 2.37
CA HIS A 113 8.16 -5.23 2.09
C HIS A 113 7.30 -4.67 0.96
N ILE A 114 7.39 -5.25 -0.23
CA ILE A 114 6.52 -4.86 -1.35
C ILE A 114 5.16 -5.50 -1.13
N ILE A 115 4.13 -4.66 -0.92
CA ILE A 115 2.78 -5.11 -0.62
C ILE A 115 1.88 -5.13 -1.86
N GLU A 116 0.99 -6.12 -1.91
CA GLU A 116 -0.04 -6.20 -2.94
C GLU A 116 -1.13 -5.14 -2.73
N GLY A 117 -1.76 -4.66 -3.81
CA GLY A 117 -2.82 -3.66 -3.73
C GLY A 117 -4.02 -4.09 -2.88
N GLY A 118 -4.27 -5.41 -2.76
CA GLY A 118 -5.27 -5.95 -1.85
C GLY A 118 -4.92 -5.77 -0.37
N ILE A 119 -3.63 -5.83 -0.03
CA ILE A 119 -3.13 -5.55 1.32
C ILE A 119 -3.18 -4.05 1.60
N GLU A 120 -2.80 -3.21 0.63
CA GLU A 120 -2.90 -1.76 0.71
C GLU A 120 -4.35 -1.32 1.02
N ALA A 121 -5.33 -1.84 0.25
CA ALA A 121 -6.76 -1.60 0.48
C ALA A 121 -7.27 -2.16 1.83
N PHE A 122 -6.70 -3.26 2.31
CA PHE A 122 -7.04 -3.83 3.62
C PHE A 122 -6.54 -2.96 4.77
N LEU A 123 -5.32 -2.43 4.67
CA LEU A 123 -4.78 -1.52 5.68
C LEU A 123 -5.59 -0.23 5.77
N LEU A 124 -5.98 0.33 4.62
CA LEU A 124 -6.88 1.49 4.56
C LEU A 124 -8.25 1.18 5.17
N GLU A 125 -8.83 0.01 4.88
CA GLU A 125 -10.10 -0.40 5.49
C GLU A 125 -10.02 -0.38 7.02
N ILE A 126 -8.96 -0.94 7.60
CA ILE A 126 -8.79 -0.96 9.07
C ILE A 126 -8.62 0.46 9.60
N GLY A 127 -7.73 1.25 8.99
CA GLY A 127 -7.42 2.59 9.47
C GLY A 127 -8.59 3.57 9.45
N PHE A 128 -9.55 3.38 8.54
CA PHE A 128 -10.70 4.28 8.41
C PHE A 128 -12.00 3.71 8.98
N ARG A 129 -12.02 2.46 9.44
CA ARG A 129 -13.24 1.79 9.89
C ARG A 129 -13.98 2.54 11.00
N GLU A 130 -13.27 3.05 11.98
CA GLU A 130 -13.86 3.77 13.11
C GLU A 130 -14.39 5.17 12.76
N MET A 131 -13.95 5.71 11.61
CA MET A 131 -14.42 7.00 11.09
C MET A 131 -15.70 6.89 10.27
N VAL A 132 -16.21 5.66 10.03
CA VAL A 132 -17.42 5.43 9.23
C VAL A 132 -18.65 5.50 10.14
N GLU A 133 -19.37 6.61 10.08
CA GLU A 133 -20.56 6.86 10.87
C GLU A 133 -21.85 6.38 10.20
N THR A 134 -21.86 6.32 8.86
CA THR A 134 -23.07 6.01 8.07
C THR A 134 -22.80 4.92 7.02
N TYR A 135 -23.85 4.18 6.67
CA TYR A 135 -23.79 3.12 5.67
C TYR A 135 -24.91 3.25 4.61
N PRO A 136 -24.65 2.98 3.33
CA PRO A 136 -23.33 2.63 2.78
C PRO A 136 -22.42 3.85 2.63
N THR A 137 -21.12 3.68 2.84
CA THR A 137 -20.09 4.70 2.62
C THR A 137 -18.98 4.13 1.73
N ALA A 138 -18.38 4.96 0.88
CA ALA A 138 -17.24 4.59 0.06
C ALA A 138 -16.06 5.52 0.33
N LEU A 139 -14.88 4.92 0.55
CA LEU A 139 -13.60 5.60 0.64
C LEU A 139 -12.82 5.36 -0.66
N PHE A 140 -12.20 6.42 -1.17
CA PHE A 140 -11.30 6.39 -2.31
C PHE A 140 -9.95 6.95 -1.90
N ASP A 141 -8.89 6.16 -2.07
CA ASP A 141 -7.50 6.63 -1.91
C ASP A 141 -6.81 6.65 -3.27
N LEU A 142 -6.74 7.83 -3.88
CA LEU A 142 -6.11 8.02 -5.18
C LEU A 142 -4.62 8.28 -5.01
N GLY A 143 -3.83 7.23 -5.15
CA GLY A 143 -2.38 7.30 -5.15
C GLY A 143 -1.77 7.71 -6.50
N GLY A 144 -0.44 7.62 -6.60
CA GLY A 144 0.27 7.87 -7.85
C GLY A 144 0.17 6.72 -8.86
N GLY A 145 0.11 5.48 -8.40
CA GLY A 145 0.12 4.27 -9.24
C GLY A 145 -1.19 3.50 -9.23
N SER A 146 -1.92 3.55 -8.14
CA SER A 146 -3.18 2.82 -7.92
C SER A 146 -4.23 3.71 -7.28
N ASN A 147 -5.43 3.19 -7.19
CA ASN A 147 -6.55 3.76 -6.44
C ASN A 147 -7.21 2.63 -5.67
N GLU A 148 -7.25 2.77 -4.37
CA GLU A 148 -7.89 1.86 -3.45
C GLU A 148 -9.33 2.34 -3.21
N ILE A 149 -10.29 1.39 -3.34
CA ILE A 149 -11.72 1.67 -3.18
C ILE A 149 -12.24 0.74 -2.10
N ILE A 150 -12.72 1.31 -1.01
CA ILE A 150 -13.31 0.58 0.09
C ILE A 150 -14.79 0.96 0.21
N GLU A 151 -15.66 -0.03 0.03
CA GLU A 151 -17.11 0.14 0.17
C GLU A 151 -17.54 -0.46 1.51
N TYR A 152 -17.89 0.36 2.48
CA TYR A 152 -18.49 -0.06 3.73
C TYR A 152 -20.01 -0.20 3.53
N LEU A 153 -20.48 -1.42 3.32
CA LEU A 153 -21.88 -1.71 2.99
C LEU A 153 -22.76 -1.79 4.24
N SER A 154 -22.18 -2.26 5.35
CA SER A 154 -22.78 -2.33 6.68
C SER A 154 -21.67 -2.42 7.74
N PRO A 155 -21.96 -2.33 9.04
CA PRO A 155 -20.95 -2.50 10.09
C PRO A 155 -20.12 -3.79 10.01
N SER A 156 -20.70 -4.85 9.43
CA SER A 156 -20.07 -6.18 9.30
C SER A 156 -19.72 -6.58 7.86
N SER A 157 -19.95 -5.69 6.89
CA SER A 157 -19.75 -6.03 5.46
C SER A 157 -19.00 -4.92 4.74
N THR A 158 -17.79 -5.24 4.28
CA THR A 158 -16.97 -4.35 3.45
C THR A 158 -16.57 -5.03 2.16
N ARG A 159 -16.43 -4.25 1.12
CA ARG A 159 -15.82 -4.66 -0.15
C ARG A 159 -14.63 -3.75 -0.41
N LYS A 160 -13.50 -4.34 -0.80
CA LYS A 160 -12.30 -3.59 -1.11
C LYS A 160 -11.72 -4.00 -2.45
N THR A 161 -11.17 -3.02 -3.15
CA THR A 161 -10.61 -3.20 -4.49
C THR A 161 -9.46 -2.24 -4.65
N SER A 162 -8.33 -2.72 -5.17
CA SER A 162 -7.26 -1.88 -5.70
C SER A 162 -7.30 -1.95 -7.23
N VAL A 163 -7.30 -0.79 -7.88
CA VAL A 163 -7.26 -0.69 -9.34
C VAL A 163 -5.97 0.01 -9.78
N PRO A 164 -5.32 -0.41 -10.88
CA PRO A 164 -4.08 0.20 -11.37
C PRO A 164 -4.37 1.52 -12.11
N VAL A 165 -4.98 2.47 -11.40
CA VAL A 165 -5.34 3.80 -11.89
C VAL A 165 -4.91 4.81 -10.84
N GLY A 166 -3.75 5.44 -11.06
CA GLY A 166 -3.21 6.47 -10.19
C GLY A 166 -2.82 7.71 -10.97
N ALA A 167 -2.61 8.82 -10.29
CA ALA A 167 -2.39 10.12 -10.92
C ALA A 167 -1.17 10.14 -11.87
N ILE A 168 -0.02 9.57 -11.45
CA ILE A 168 1.19 9.52 -12.31
C ILE A 168 0.99 8.52 -13.44
N ARG A 169 0.40 7.35 -13.14
CA ARG A 169 0.12 6.35 -14.18
C ARG A 169 -0.75 6.92 -15.30
N LEU A 170 -1.84 7.59 -14.96
CA LEU A 170 -2.70 8.26 -15.93
C LEU A 170 -1.93 9.33 -16.71
N HIS A 171 -1.16 10.16 -16.01
CA HIS A 171 -0.35 11.19 -16.67
C HIS A 171 0.63 10.58 -17.70
N CYS A 172 1.37 9.52 -17.35
CA CYS A 172 2.28 8.85 -18.27
C CYS A 172 1.56 8.28 -19.51
N GLN A 173 0.35 7.75 -19.33
CA GLN A 173 -0.46 7.24 -20.43
C GLN A 173 -1.03 8.33 -21.34
N LEU A 174 -1.41 9.48 -20.75
CA LEU A 174 -2.13 10.56 -21.45
C LEU A 174 -1.25 11.73 -21.89
N ARG A 175 0.03 11.76 -21.55
CA ARG A 175 0.93 12.89 -21.78
C ARG A 175 1.10 13.30 -23.26
N ARG A 176 0.73 12.44 -24.21
CA ARG A 176 0.76 12.72 -25.65
C ARG A 176 -0.47 13.46 -26.15
N THR A 177 -1.52 13.48 -25.32
CA THR A 177 -2.79 14.14 -25.63
C THR A 177 -2.66 15.65 -25.36
N ARG A 178 -2.90 16.47 -26.38
CA ARG A 178 -2.72 17.93 -26.30
C ARG A 178 -4.02 18.67 -26.02
N ASP A 179 -5.16 18.06 -26.30
CA ASP A 179 -6.49 18.62 -26.10
C ASP A 179 -7.06 18.18 -24.73
N LEU A 180 -7.55 19.12 -23.95
CA LEU A 180 -8.10 18.83 -22.61
C LEU A 180 -9.33 17.90 -22.66
N PHE A 181 -10.18 18.06 -23.68
CA PHE A 181 -11.35 17.22 -23.82
C PHE A 181 -10.99 15.79 -24.17
N GLU A 182 -10.04 15.61 -25.08
CA GLU A 182 -9.47 14.31 -25.43
C GLU A 182 -8.80 13.69 -24.22
N TYR A 183 -7.99 14.44 -23.46
CA TYR A 183 -7.33 13.98 -22.22
C TYR A 183 -8.36 13.44 -21.20
N VAL A 184 -9.44 14.19 -20.95
CA VAL A 184 -10.49 13.76 -20.01
C VAL A 184 -11.25 12.54 -20.54
N THR A 185 -11.55 12.49 -21.82
CA THR A 185 -12.27 11.38 -22.44
C THR A 185 -11.46 10.09 -22.44
N GLU A 186 -10.18 10.16 -22.79
CA GLU A 186 -9.27 9.03 -22.73
C GLU A 186 -9.05 8.57 -21.29
N GLY A 187 -8.81 9.50 -20.37
CA GLY A 187 -8.67 9.23 -18.94
C GLY A 187 -9.87 8.49 -18.38
N ARG A 188 -11.08 8.95 -18.67
CA ARG A 188 -12.33 8.27 -18.31
C ARG A 188 -12.39 6.84 -18.87
N SER A 189 -12.04 6.67 -20.15
CA SER A 189 -12.04 5.36 -20.82
C SER A 189 -11.05 4.38 -20.16
N ILE A 190 -9.87 4.84 -19.75
CA ILE A 190 -8.86 4.05 -19.04
C ILE A 190 -9.41 3.60 -17.68
N VAL A 191 -9.99 4.51 -16.89
CA VAL A 191 -10.58 4.20 -15.59
C VAL A 191 -11.70 3.18 -15.72
N GLU A 192 -12.63 3.40 -16.65
CA GLU A 192 -13.76 2.49 -16.88
C GLU A 192 -13.30 1.08 -17.30
N ARG A 193 -12.23 0.99 -18.12
CA ARG A 193 -11.63 -0.30 -18.53
C ARG A 193 -11.04 -1.01 -17.33
N ALA A 194 -10.21 -0.33 -16.55
CA ALA A 194 -9.57 -0.90 -15.36
C ALA A 194 -10.61 -1.44 -14.35
N LEU A 195 -11.68 -0.69 -14.12
CA LEU A 195 -12.78 -1.11 -13.24
C LEU A 195 -13.52 -2.34 -13.79
N ARG A 196 -13.77 -2.41 -15.12
CA ARG A 196 -14.40 -3.58 -15.76
C ARG A 196 -13.52 -4.83 -15.65
N GLU A 197 -12.22 -4.71 -15.92
CA GLU A 197 -11.27 -5.81 -15.82
C GLU A 197 -11.19 -6.35 -14.40
N ARG A 198 -11.13 -5.46 -13.42
CA ARG A 198 -11.10 -5.85 -12.01
C ARG A 198 -12.36 -6.59 -11.56
N ARG A 199 -13.54 -6.13 -12.00
CA ARG A 199 -14.82 -6.82 -11.73
C ARG A 199 -14.85 -8.22 -12.36
N ARG A 200 -14.28 -8.41 -13.57
CA ARG A 200 -14.16 -9.71 -14.21
C ARG A 200 -13.28 -10.67 -13.40
N GLN A 201 -12.09 -10.21 -12.99
CA GLN A 201 -11.17 -10.99 -12.17
C GLN A 201 -11.78 -11.40 -10.82
N GLN A 202 -12.53 -10.49 -10.18
CA GLN A 202 -13.23 -10.81 -8.93
C GLN A 202 -14.35 -11.87 -9.12
N ARG A 203 -15.05 -11.86 -10.24
CA ARG A 203 -16.06 -12.88 -10.56
C ARG A 203 -15.38 -14.23 -10.79
N GLN A 204 -14.33 -14.29 -11.61
CA GLN A 204 -13.59 -15.52 -11.86
C GLN A 204 -13.06 -16.15 -10.57
N ARG A 205 -12.44 -15.38 -9.69
CA ARG A 205 -11.96 -15.89 -8.38
C ARG A 205 -13.10 -16.42 -7.49
N LYS A 206 -14.29 -15.85 -7.57
CA LYS A 206 -15.46 -16.36 -6.83
C LYS A 206 -15.93 -17.69 -7.41
N ASP A 207 -15.95 -17.81 -8.72
CA ASP A 207 -16.38 -19.03 -9.41
C ASP A 207 -15.38 -20.17 -9.16
N GLU A 208 -14.07 -19.91 -9.27
CA GLU A 208 -13.00 -20.86 -8.93
C GLU A 208 -13.04 -21.28 -7.44
N GLY A 209 -13.27 -20.33 -6.52
CA GLY A 209 -13.45 -20.62 -5.10
C GLY A 209 -14.69 -21.48 -4.80
N HIS A 210 -15.78 -21.30 -5.56
CA HIS A 210 -16.98 -22.12 -5.47
C HIS A 210 -16.77 -23.54 -6.03
N GLU A 211 -16.01 -23.69 -7.11
CA GLU A 211 -15.64 -25.00 -7.65
C GLU A 211 -14.70 -25.77 -6.72
N ALA A 212 -13.68 -25.09 -6.19
CA ALA A 212 -12.76 -25.68 -5.20
C ALA A 212 -13.49 -26.14 -3.94
N ALA A 213 -14.49 -25.38 -3.46
CA ALA A 213 -15.31 -25.75 -2.30
C ALA A 213 -16.23 -26.95 -2.57
N LYS A 214 -16.65 -27.17 -3.82
CA LYS A 214 -17.45 -28.38 -4.20
C LYS A 214 -16.62 -29.67 -4.24
N HIS A 215 -15.30 -29.55 -4.40
CA HIS A 215 -14.38 -30.70 -4.45
C HIS A 215 -13.79 -31.08 -3.09
N VAL A 216 -13.96 -30.26 -2.06
CA VAL A 216 -13.66 -30.66 -0.68
C VAL A 216 -14.78 -31.53 -0.16
N ARG A 217 -14.65 -32.86 -0.35
CA ARG A 217 -15.50 -33.84 0.31
C ARG A 217 -15.41 -33.61 1.81
N SER A 218 -16.55 -33.34 2.44
CA SER A 218 -16.67 -33.34 3.89
C SER A 218 -16.10 -34.65 4.46
N PRO A 219 -15.17 -34.61 5.44
CA PRO A 219 -14.80 -35.85 6.12
C PRO A 219 -16.01 -36.38 6.85
N SER A 220 -16.35 -37.64 6.61
CA SER A 220 -17.39 -38.36 7.32
C SER A 220 -17.14 -38.31 8.83
N PRO A 221 -18.13 -38.02 9.66
CA PRO A 221 -17.94 -37.98 11.10
C PRO A 221 -17.59 -39.39 11.61
N VAL A 222 -16.37 -39.61 12.06
CA VAL A 222 -15.97 -40.80 12.80
C VAL A 222 -16.56 -40.74 14.19
N VAL A 223 -17.73 -41.37 14.36
CA VAL A 223 -18.36 -41.58 15.65
C VAL A 223 -17.54 -42.63 16.40
N ARG A 224 -16.60 -42.25 17.26
CA ARG A 224 -16.04 -43.15 18.28
C ARG A 224 -17.04 -43.29 19.42
N ARG A 225 -17.73 -44.43 19.45
CA ARG A 225 -18.46 -44.85 20.66
C ARG A 225 -17.44 -45.26 21.72
N PHE A 226 -17.32 -44.52 22.78
CA PHE A 226 -16.73 -45.01 24.04
C PHE A 226 -17.84 -45.74 24.77
N ARG A 227 -17.62 -47.06 25.06
CA ARG A 227 -18.37 -47.82 26.10
C ARG A 227 -17.60 -47.64 27.42
N PHE A 228 -18.38 -47.28 28.46
CA PHE A 228 -17.97 -47.45 29.85
C PHE A 228 -18.03 -48.91 30.24
#